data_b607f8698146a87e0d50454ba519a710
#
_entry.id   b607f8698146a87e0d50454ba519a710
#
_cell.length_a   1.000
_cell.length_b   1.000
_cell.length_c   1.000
_cell.angle_alpha   90.00
_cell.angle_beta   90.00
_cell.angle_gamma   90.00
#
_symmetry.space_group_name_H-M   'P 1'
#
loop_
_entity.id
_entity.type
_entity.pdbx_description
1 polymer ?
#
loop_
_entity_poly.entity_id
_entity_poly.type
_entity_poly.pdbx_seq_one_letter_code
_entity_poly.pdbx_strand_id
1 'polypeptide(L)'
;AVTHLFRTGIGIWGNNNVQGWAWDITNFVFWVGIGHAGTLISAVLYLFRQDWRTSINRSAEAMTIFAVACAGIFPILHTGRPWFAWWMIPHPNDMGMWPQFRSPLMWDVFAISTYATTSILFWYMGMVPDLATLRDKSKDKVRQVVNGLLSLGWRGPARHWHRYERAYLLLAAPSTPLVLPVHPAVSFDF
;
A
#
# COMPACT_ATOMS: atom_id res chain seq x y z
N ALA A 1 -26.41 -1.31 5.71
CA ALA A 1 -25.46 -2.11 6.50
C ALA A 1 -24.45 -1.21 7.22
N VAL A 2 -23.56 -0.48 6.50
CA VAL A 2 -22.49 0.36 7.12
C VAL A 2 -23.04 1.43 8.07
N THR A 3 -24.11 2.13 7.70
CA THR A 3 -24.75 3.13 8.57
C THR A 3 -25.27 2.52 9.88
N HIS A 4 -25.77 1.29 9.83
CA HIS A 4 -26.20 0.58 11.02
C HIS A 4 -25.02 0.17 11.91
N LEU A 5 -23.92 -0.32 11.29
CA LEU A 5 -22.66 -0.59 11.99
C LEU A 5 -22.17 0.64 12.75
N PHE A 6 -22.12 1.80 12.12
CA PHE A 6 -21.65 3.04 12.75
C PHE A 6 -22.51 3.52 13.93
N ARG A 7 -23.83 3.25 13.88
CA ARG A 7 -24.75 3.60 14.97
C ARG A 7 -24.69 2.61 16.14
N THR A 8 -24.60 1.33 15.83
CA THR A 8 -24.72 0.24 16.81
C THR A 8 -23.37 -0.24 17.34
N GLY A 9 -22.30 -0.15 16.50
CA GLY A 9 -20.97 -0.66 16.79
C GLY A 9 -20.77 -2.11 16.34
N ILE A 10 -19.59 -2.66 16.61
CA ILE A 10 -19.15 -3.98 16.09
C ILE A 10 -19.96 -5.16 16.59
N GLY A 11 -20.77 -4.98 17.64
CA GLY A 11 -21.62 -6.06 18.18
C GLY A 11 -22.59 -6.66 17.16
N ILE A 12 -22.90 -5.97 16.07
CA ILE A 12 -23.74 -6.49 14.98
C ILE A 12 -23.07 -7.63 14.19
N TRP A 13 -21.76 -7.78 14.28
CA TRP A 13 -21.01 -8.85 13.62
C TRP A 13 -21.21 -10.23 14.30
N GLY A 14 -21.75 -10.25 15.50
CA GLY A 14 -21.92 -11.49 16.27
C GLY A 14 -20.62 -12.09 16.79
N ASN A 15 -19.58 -11.28 16.94
CA ASN A 15 -18.29 -11.71 17.47
C ASN A 15 -18.43 -12.21 18.91
N ASN A 16 -17.62 -13.19 19.29
CA ASN A 16 -17.55 -13.75 20.64
C ASN A 16 -16.09 -14.05 21.05
N ASN A 17 -15.89 -14.57 22.25
CA ASN A 17 -14.54 -14.86 22.77
C ASN A 17 -13.76 -15.91 21.97
N VAL A 18 -14.45 -16.75 21.20
CA VAL A 18 -13.83 -17.78 20.35
C VAL A 18 -13.55 -17.23 18.95
N GLN A 19 -14.44 -16.34 18.47
CA GLN A 19 -14.35 -15.76 17.13
C GLN A 19 -14.38 -14.25 17.25
N GLY A 20 -13.19 -13.66 17.38
CA GLY A 20 -13.01 -12.21 17.51
C GLY A 20 -13.10 -11.46 16.18
N TRP A 21 -12.95 -12.15 15.06
CA TRP A 21 -12.89 -11.59 13.71
C TRP A 21 -14.15 -11.93 12.91
N ALA A 22 -14.57 -11.01 12.06
CA ALA A 22 -15.77 -11.16 11.25
C ALA A 22 -15.48 -10.92 9.76
N TRP A 23 -16.53 -10.72 9.00
CA TRP A 23 -16.48 -10.52 7.56
C TRP A 23 -15.53 -9.39 7.08
N ASP A 24 -15.41 -8.34 7.83
CA ASP A 24 -14.54 -7.19 7.54
C ASP A 24 -13.06 -7.60 7.47
N ILE A 25 -12.57 -8.36 8.44
CA ILE A 25 -11.17 -8.83 8.46
C ILE A 25 -10.93 -9.86 7.35
N THR A 26 -11.87 -10.75 7.10
CA THR A 26 -11.76 -11.69 5.97
C THR A 26 -11.58 -10.96 4.63
N ASN A 27 -12.35 -9.89 4.40
CA ASN A 27 -12.18 -9.07 3.21
C ASN A 27 -10.87 -8.26 3.21
N PHE A 28 -10.45 -7.79 4.37
CA PHE A 28 -9.15 -7.14 4.52
C PHE A 28 -8.02 -8.03 4.00
N VAL A 29 -7.92 -9.26 4.52
CA VAL A 29 -6.88 -10.22 4.12
C VAL A 29 -6.98 -10.58 2.63
N PHE A 30 -8.18 -10.73 2.09
CA PHE A 30 -8.39 -10.96 0.66
C PHE A 30 -7.78 -9.84 -0.19
N TRP A 31 -8.04 -8.57 0.12
CA TRP A 31 -7.49 -7.44 -0.62
C TRP A 31 -5.99 -7.28 -0.43
N VAL A 32 -5.49 -7.55 0.77
CA VAL A 32 -4.04 -7.60 1.03
C VAL A 32 -3.38 -8.66 0.15
N GLY A 33 -3.96 -9.85 0.05
CA GLY A 33 -3.46 -10.93 -0.81
C GLY A 33 -3.38 -10.54 -2.29
N ILE A 34 -4.41 -9.89 -2.82
CA ILE A 34 -4.40 -9.36 -4.20
C ILE A 34 -3.29 -8.32 -4.37
N GLY A 35 -3.16 -7.42 -3.41
CA GLY A 35 -2.12 -6.40 -3.45
C GLY A 35 -0.71 -7.01 -3.44
N HIS A 36 -0.45 -8.00 -2.58
CA HIS A 36 0.83 -8.70 -2.53
C HIS A 36 1.23 -9.30 -3.87
N ALA A 37 0.28 -9.91 -4.59
CA ALA A 37 0.55 -10.48 -5.89
C ALA A 37 1.12 -9.45 -6.87
N GLY A 38 0.54 -8.25 -6.94
CA GLY A 38 0.98 -7.22 -7.89
C GLY A 38 2.39 -6.70 -7.61
N THR A 39 2.69 -6.33 -6.37
CA THR A 39 4.04 -5.83 -6.00
C THR A 39 5.09 -6.92 -6.10
N LEU A 40 4.78 -8.13 -5.63
CA LEU A 40 5.72 -9.26 -5.66
C LEU A 40 6.06 -9.64 -7.11
N ILE A 41 5.06 -9.71 -7.99
CA ILE A 41 5.28 -9.97 -9.42
C ILE A 41 6.22 -8.93 -10.01
N SER A 42 5.96 -7.65 -9.80
CA SER A 42 6.82 -6.59 -10.33
C SER A 42 8.25 -6.65 -9.80
N ALA A 43 8.42 -6.86 -8.49
CA ALA A 43 9.73 -6.91 -7.84
C ALA A 43 10.52 -8.17 -8.24
N VAL A 44 9.90 -9.35 -8.19
CA VAL A 44 10.54 -10.63 -8.54
C VAL A 44 10.98 -10.66 -10.00
N LEU A 45 10.09 -10.25 -10.92
CA LEU A 45 10.44 -10.19 -12.33
C LEU A 45 11.58 -9.21 -12.63
N TYR A 46 11.68 -8.14 -11.85
CA TYR A 46 12.81 -7.22 -11.96
C TYR A 46 14.12 -7.85 -11.48
N LEU A 47 14.11 -8.49 -10.33
CA LEU A 47 15.28 -9.15 -9.76
C LEU A 47 15.80 -10.29 -10.65
N PHE A 48 14.89 -11.04 -11.28
CA PHE A 48 15.24 -12.10 -12.24
C PHE A 48 15.50 -11.56 -13.67
N ARG A 49 15.50 -10.23 -13.88
CA ARG A 49 15.79 -9.58 -15.17
C ARG A 49 14.95 -10.10 -16.34
N GLN A 50 13.64 -10.31 -16.10
CA GLN A 50 12.72 -10.82 -17.12
C GLN A 50 12.30 -9.67 -18.07
N ASP A 51 12.58 -9.82 -19.37
CA ASP A 51 12.31 -8.77 -20.37
C ASP A 51 10.81 -8.50 -20.55
N TRP A 52 9.96 -9.54 -20.47
CA TRP A 52 8.51 -9.40 -20.60
C TRP A 52 7.84 -8.67 -19.43
N ARG A 53 8.57 -8.44 -18.34
CA ARG A 53 8.12 -7.64 -17.21
C ARG A 53 7.56 -6.29 -17.64
N THR A 54 8.19 -5.62 -18.61
CA THR A 54 7.83 -4.27 -19.04
C THR A 54 6.41 -4.14 -19.59
N SER A 55 5.82 -5.24 -20.05
CA SER A 55 4.43 -5.25 -20.57
C SER A 55 3.38 -5.33 -19.47
N ILE A 56 3.69 -5.90 -18.30
CA ILE A 56 2.68 -6.15 -17.26
C ILE A 56 2.92 -5.38 -15.95
N ASN A 57 4.15 -4.93 -15.66
CA ASN A 57 4.48 -4.33 -14.37
C ASN A 57 3.61 -3.11 -14.04
N ARG A 58 3.28 -2.26 -15.02
CA ARG A 58 2.45 -1.07 -14.83
C ARG A 58 1.04 -1.41 -14.34
N SER A 59 0.41 -2.40 -14.97
CA SER A 59 -0.91 -2.86 -14.57
C SER A 59 -0.88 -3.57 -13.22
N ALA A 60 0.14 -4.38 -12.96
CA ALA A 60 0.32 -5.05 -11.68
C ALA A 60 0.54 -4.06 -10.53
N GLU A 61 1.39 -3.06 -10.72
CA GLU A 61 1.64 -2.00 -9.73
C GLU A 61 0.40 -1.14 -9.47
N ALA A 62 -0.36 -0.78 -10.53
CA ALA A 62 -1.62 -0.07 -10.37
C ALA A 62 -2.67 -0.91 -9.63
N MET A 63 -2.82 -2.19 -9.96
CA MET A 63 -3.70 -3.12 -9.27
C MET A 63 -3.39 -3.17 -7.77
N THR A 64 -2.12 -3.19 -7.40
CA THR A 64 -1.69 -3.17 -6.01
C THR A 64 -2.19 -1.94 -5.26
N ILE A 65 -2.08 -0.74 -5.85
CA ILE A 65 -2.53 0.49 -5.21
C ILE A 65 -4.03 0.47 -4.94
N PHE A 66 -4.82 0.03 -5.90
CA PHE A 66 -6.27 -0.10 -5.70
C PHE A 66 -6.61 -1.16 -4.66
N ALA A 67 -5.91 -2.30 -4.65
CA ALA A 67 -6.11 -3.35 -3.67
C ALA A 67 -5.77 -2.87 -2.24
N VAL A 68 -4.66 -2.15 -2.06
CA VAL A 68 -4.27 -1.58 -0.76
C VAL A 68 -5.24 -0.50 -0.30
N ALA A 69 -5.75 0.33 -1.21
CA ALA A 69 -6.78 1.30 -0.88
C ALA A 69 -8.08 0.62 -0.40
N CYS A 70 -8.50 -0.45 -1.05
CA CYS A 70 -9.62 -1.27 -0.60
C CYS A 70 -9.33 -1.91 0.77
N ALA A 71 -8.16 -2.51 0.95
CA ALA A 71 -7.76 -3.11 2.21
C ALA A 71 -7.80 -2.11 3.37
N GLY A 72 -7.29 -0.89 3.17
CA GLY A 72 -7.25 0.15 4.20
C GLY A 72 -8.61 0.63 4.71
N ILE A 73 -9.70 0.34 4.00
CA ILE A 73 -11.06 0.67 4.47
C ILE A 73 -11.50 -0.27 5.59
N PHE A 74 -11.12 -1.53 5.56
CA PHE A 74 -11.64 -2.56 6.48
C PHE A 74 -11.22 -2.39 7.94
N PRO A 75 -9.97 -2.02 8.29
CA PRO A 75 -9.61 -1.71 9.67
C PRO A 75 -10.43 -0.56 10.26
N ILE A 76 -10.76 0.45 9.44
CA ILE A 76 -11.63 1.56 9.84
C ILE A 76 -13.06 1.07 10.10
N LEU A 77 -13.58 0.19 9.25
CA LEU A 77 -14.89 -0.43 9.45
C LEU A 77 -14.89 -1.35 10.67
N HIS A 78 -13.79 -2.06 10.91
CA HIS A 78 -13.65 -2.98 12.05
C HIS A 78 -13.74 -2.24 13.39
N THR A 79 -13.31 -0.98 13.48
CA THR A 79 -13.52 -0.18 14.70
C THR A 79 -15.00 0.04 15.02
N GLY A 80 -15.89 -0.17 14.06
CA GLY A 80 -17.35 0.03 14.16
C GLY A 80 -17.77 1.49 14.31
N ARG A 81 -16.87 2.34 14.78
CA ARG A 81 -17.06 3.79 14.94
C ARG A 81 -15.83 4.51 14.38
N PRO A 82 -15.84 4.91 13.09
CA PRO A 82 -14.67 5.44 12.40
C PRO A 82 -14.00 6.64 13.07
N TRP A 83 -14.75 7.43 13.82
CA TRP A 83 -14.21 8.58 14.58
C TRP A 83 -13.29 8.16 15.74
N PHE A 84 -13.25 6.88 16.11
CA PHE A 84 -12.28 6.35 17.06
C PHE A 84 -11.04 5.73 16.38
N ALA A 85 -10.94 5.75 15.06
CA ALA A 85 -9.81 5.19 14.33
C ALA A 85 -8.46 5.82 14.73
N TRP A 86 -8.45 7.04 15.25
CA TRP A 86 -7.25 7.67 15.76
C TRP A 86 -6.61 6.93 16.95
N TRP A 87 -7.39 6.11 17.69
CA TRP A 87 -6.86 5.25 18.75
C TRP A 87 -5.88 4.19 18.23
N MET A 88 -5.93 3.87 16.94
CA MET A 88 -4.97 2.98 16.29
C MET A 88 -3.61 3.64 16.07
N ILE A 89 -3.52 4.98 16.16
CA ILE A 89 -2.26 5.70 16.03
C ILE A 89 -1.53 5.63 17.37
N PRO A 90 -0.22 5.29 17.41
CA PRO A 90 0.54 5.22 18.65
C PRO A 90 0.52 6.53 19.41
N HIS A 91 0.10 6.49 20.66
CA HIS A 91 0.17 7.62 21.61
C HIS A 91 0.39 7.08 23.03
N PRO A 92 1.12 7.80 23.89
CA PRO A 92 1.25 7.41 25.28
C PRO A 92 -0.06 7.64 26.03
N ASN A 93 -0.35 6.78 27.01
CA ASN A 93 -1.40 7.02 28.00
C ASN A 93 -0.92 8.00 29.09
N ASP A 94 -1.79 8.30 30.05
CA ASP A 94 -1.48 9.23 31.17
C ASP A 94 -0.28 8.78 32.02
N MET A 95 0.07 7.49 31.97
CA MET A 95 1.22 6.91 32.66
C MET A 95 2.49 6.83 31.76
N GLY A 96 2.47 7.43 30.58
CA GLY A 96 3.59 7.39 29.61
C GLY A 96 3.81 6.02 28.96
N MET A 97 2.90 5.08 29.11
CA MET A 97 2.95 3.77 28.47
C MET A 97 2.28 3.81 27.10
N TRP A 98 2.67 2.87 26.23
CA TRP A 98 2.18 2.74 24.86
C TRP A 98 1.38 1.43 24.69
N PRO A 99 0.15 1.36 25.23
CA PRO A 99 -0.61 0.11 25.28
C PRO A 99 -1.06 -0.38 23.89
N GLN A 100 -1.17 0.51 22.90
CA GLN A 100 -1.60 0.18 21.53
C GLN A 100 -0.71 -0.85 20.86
N PHE A 101 0.59 -0.88 21.17
CA PHE A 101 1.54 -1.87 20.63
C PHE A 101 1.22 -3.32 20.99
N ARG A 102 0.30 -3.56 21.90
CA ARG A 102 -0.23 -4.89 22.23
C ARG A 102 -1.40 -5.31 21.35
N SER A 103 -1.93 -4.41 20.51
CA SER A 103 -3.06 -4.69 19.65
C SER A 103 -2.60 -5.13 18.26
N PRO A 104 -3.03 -6.31 17.77
CA PRO A 104 -2.80 -6.73 16.40
C PRO A 104 -3.32 -5.72 15.37
N LEU A 105 -4.47 -5.12 15.62
CA LEU A 105 -5.07 -4.11 14.74
C LEU A 105 -4.14 -2.90 14.49
N MET A 106 -3.32 -2.55 15.46
CA MET A 106 -2.31 -1.53 15.28
C MET A 106 -1.15 -2.00 14.41
N TRP A 107 -0.75 -3.26 14.52
CA TRP A 107 0.27 -3.83 13.63
C TRP A 107 -0.19 -3.82 12.18
N ASP A 108 -1.47 -4.07 11.92
CA ASP A 108 -2.09 -3.94 10.60
C ASP A 108 -1.97 -2.53 10.04
N VAL A 109 -2.15 -1.50 10.86
CA VAL A 109 -1.97 -0.09 10.43
C VAL A 109 -0.54 0.15 9.95
N PHE A 110 0.46 -0.35 10.66
CA PHE A 110 1.86 -0.25 10.23
C PHE A 110 2.13 -1.07 8.96
N ALA A 111 1.64 -2.30 8.91
CA ALA A 111 1.79 -3.18 7.77
C ALA A 111 1.20 -2.55 6.49
N ILE A 112 -0.04 -2.07 6.56
CA ILE A 112 -0.72 -1.41 5.43
C ILE A 112 0.01 -0.13 5.03
N SER A 113 0.41 0.70 5.99
CA SER A 113 1.08 1.96 5.70
C SER A 113 2.42 1.75 5.01
N THR A 114 3.21 0.80 5.48
CA THR A 114 4.48 0.41 4.87
C THR A 114 4.27 -0.14 3.48
N TYR A 115 3.29 -1.01 3.33
CA TYR A 115 2.97 -1.63 2.06
C TYR A 115 2.42 -0.62 1.04
N ALA A 116 1.52 0.27 1.46
CA ALA A 116 1.00 1.36 0.63
C ALA A 116 2.13 2.28 0.16
N THR A 117 3.01 2.69 1.06
CA THR A 117 4.15 3.54 0.75
C THR A 117 5.07 2.90 -0.29
N THR A 118 5.45 1.64 -0.09
CA THR A 118 6.29 0.89 -1.02
C THR A 118 5.64 0.78 -2.39
N SER A 119 4.35 0.44 -2.43
CA SER A 119 3.60 0.27 -3.68
C SER A 119 3.45 1.59 -4.45
N ILE A 120 3.17 2.69 -3.75
CA ILE A 120 3.10 4.02 -4.35
C ILE A 120 4.46 4.44 -4.93
N LEU A 121 5.55 4.18 -4.21
CA LEU A 121 6.90 4.49 -4.69
C LEU A 121 7.25 3.67 -5.94
N PHE A 122 6.92 2.38 -5.98
CA PHE A 122 7.12 1.54 -7.17
C PHE A 122 6.36 2.09 -8.36
N TRP A 123 5.08 2.32 -8.20
CA TRP A 123 4.22 2.84 -9.26
C TRP A 123 4.69 4.21 -9.74
N TYR A 124 5.00 5.12 -8.81
CA TYR A 124 5.50 6.45 -9.14
C TYR A 124 6.83 6.38 -9.90
N MET A 125 7.80 5.60 -9.43
CA MET A 125 9.07 5.41 -10.13
C MET A 125 8.84 4.88 -11.54
N GLY A 126 7.94 3.93 -11.70
CA GLY A 126 7.54 3.42 -13.00
C GLY A 126 7.00 4.52 -13.92
N MET A 127 6.23 5.48 -13.41
CA MET A 127 5.63 6.55 -14.22
C MET A 127 6.56 7.70 -14.59
N VAL A 128 7.73 7.85 -13.95
CA VAL A 128 8.63 8.98 -14.19
C VAL A 128 8.95 9.20 -15.68
N PRO A 129 9.35 8.19 -16.49
CA PRO A 129 9.58 8.37 -17.92
C PRO A 129 8.31 8.73 -18.71
N ASP A 130 7.15 8.21 -18.28
CA ASP A 130 5.86 8.47 -18.94
C ASP A 130 5.40 9.90 -18.70
N LEU A 131 5.55 10.40 -17.47
CA LEU A 131 5.27 11.79 -17.10
C LEU A 131 6.16 12.77 -17.89
N ALA A 132 7.42 12.42 -18.12
CA ALA A 132 8.31 13.21 -18.97
C ALA A 132 7.80 13.24 -20.42
N THR A 133 7.34 12.12 -20.95
CA THR A 133 6.75 12.04 -22.29
C THR A 133 5.46 12.88 -22.38
N LEU A 134 4.62 12.85 -21.35
CA LEU A 134 3.41 13.66 -21.27
C LEU A 134 3.75 15.16 -21.18
N ARG A 135 4.79 15.54 -20.43
CA ARG A 135 5.32 16.91 -20.41
C ARG A 135 5.68 17.39 -21.79
N ASP A 136 6.48 16.59 -22.52
CA ASP A 136 7.02 16.98 -23.83
C ASP A 136 5.92 17.04 -24.90
N LYS A 137 4.85 16.25 -24.78
CA LYS A 137 3.69 16.27 -25.67
C LYS A 137 2.61 17.29 -25.30
N SER A 138 2.68 17.87 -24.09
CA SER A 138 1.63 18.77 -23.60
C SER A 138 1.68 20.14 -24.30
N LYS A 139 0.54 20.60 -24.79
CA LYS A 139 0.34 21.95 -25.34
C LYS A 139 -0.02 22.98 -24.26
N ASP A 140 -0.51 22.53 -23.11
CA ASP A 140 -0.93 23.36 -21.99
C ASP A 140 0.25 23.59 -21.05
N LYS A 141 0.57 24.85 -20.76
CA LYS A 141 1.68 25.24 -19.87
C LYS A 141 1.51 24.69 -18.45
N VAL A 142 0.30 24.65 -17.92
CA VAL A 142 0.04 24.14 -16.56
C VAL A 142 0.37 22.65 -16.51
N ARG A 143 -0.13 21.87 -17.46
CA ARG A 143 0.18 20.44 -17.57
C ARG A 143 1.67 20.18 -17.79
N GLN A 144 2.33 21.02 -18.59
CA GLN A 144 3.76 20.93 -18.84
C GLN A 144 4.58 21.12 -17.54
N VAL A 145 4.22 22.13 -16.73
CA VAL A 145 4.91 22.41 -15.45
C VAL A 145 4.64 21.28 -14.46
N VAL A 146 3.38 20.86 -14.30
CA VAL A 146 3.01 19.78 -13.35
C VAL A 146 3.72 18.48 -13.73
N ASN A 147 3.64 18.04 -14.98
CA ASN A 147 4.32 16.84 -15.45
C ASN A 147 5.85 16.99 -15.39
N GLY A 148 6.38 18.18 -15.57
CA GLY A 148 7.79 18.51 -15.42
C GLY A 148 8.30 18.32 -13.99
N LEU A 149 7.54 18.78 -13.00
CA LEU A 149 7.84 18.59 -11.59
C LEU A 149 7.73 17.10 -11.20
N LEU A 150 6.63 16.45 -11.59
CA LEU A 150 6.38 15.04 -11.28
C LEU A 150 7.35 14.09 -11.96
N SER A 151 7.93 14.47 -13.13
CA SER A 151 8.97 13.68 -13.79
C SER A 151 10.38 13.84 -13.20
N LEU A 152 10.53 14.57 -12.08
CA LEU A 152 11.81 14.80 -11.40
C LEU A 152 12.93 15.27 -12.34
N GLY A 153 12.58 16.08 -13.35
CA GLY A 153 13.52 16.58 -14.34
C GLY A 153 14.06 15.52 -15.32
N TRP A 154 13.35 14.42 -15.48
CA TRP A 154 13.71 13.37 -16.43
C TRP A 154 13.81 13.90 -17.86
N ARG A 155 14.94 13.61 -18.55
CA ARG A 155 15.22 14.04 -19.93
C ARG A 155 15.67 12.91 -20.86
N GLY A 156 15.70 11.66 -20.36
CA GLY A 156 16.03 10.47 -21.16
C GLY A 156 17.50 10.13 -21.42
N PRO A 157 18.55 10.91 -21.03
CA PRO A 157 19.92 10.51 -21.29
C PRO A 157 20.30 9.23 -20.54
N ALA A 158 21.31 8.50 -21.03
CA ALA A 158 21.77 7.23 -20.46
C ALA A 158 22.03 7.31 -18.94
N ARG A 159 22.55 8.45 -18.45
CA ARG A 159 22.78 8.69 -17.02
C ARG A 159 21.49 8.70 -16.21
N HIS A 160 20.36 9.15 -16.76
CA HIS A 160 19.06 9.11 -16.09
C HIS A 160 18.52 7.68 -16.02
N TRP A 161 18.67 6.91 -17.09
CA TRP A 161 18.32 5.50 -17.10
C TRP A 161 19.10 4.72 -16.06
N HIS A 162 20.41 4.93 -15.98
CA HIS A 162 21.25 4.27 -14.98
C HIS A 162 20.88 4.64 -13.52
N ARG A 163 20.51 5.90 -13.25
CA ARG A 163 19.99 6.31 -11.93
C ARG A 163 18.64 5.68 -11.63
N TYR A 164 17.78 5.60 -12.62
CA TYR A 164 16.47 4.97 -12.52
C TYR A 164 16.59 3.48 -12.18
N GLU A 165 17.42 2.74 -12.88
CA GLU A 165 17.68 1.32 -12.62
C GLU A 165 18.19 1.10 -11.19
N ARG A 166 19.14 1.92 -10.74
CA ARG A 166 19.63 1.84 -9.36
C ARG A 166 18.53 2.14 -8.34
N ALA A 167 17.76 3.19 -8.53
CA ALA A 167 16.67 3.53 -7.63
C ALA A 167 15.60 2.44 -7.59
N TYR A 168 15.27 1.87 -8.76
CA TYR A 168 14.34 0.76 -8.85
C TYR A 168 14.86 -0.50 -8.16
N LEU A 169 16.15 -0.81 -8.30
CA LEU A 169 16.80 -1.91 -7.59
C LEU A 169 16.78 -1.70 -6.07
N LEU A 170 17.09 -0.48 -5.61
CA LEU A 170 17.03 -0.12 -4.19
C LEU A 170 15.62 -0.21 -3.59
N LEU A 171 14.58 -0.08 -4.40
CA LEU A 171 13.21 -0.32 -3.99
C LEU A 171 12.85 -1.81 -4.05
N ALA A 172 13.24 -2.52 -5.10
CA ALA A 172 12.89 -3.92 -5.32
C ALA A 172 13.56 -4.86 -4.30
N ALA A 173 14.84 -4.63 -3.99
CA ALA A 173 15.59 -5.49 -3.10
C ALA A 173 15.02 -5.56 -1.66
N PRO A 174 14.68 -4.44 -0.98
CA PRO A 174 14.07 -4.50 0.34
C PRO A 174 12.58 -4.80 0.31
N SER A 175 11.84 -4.46 -0.77
CA SER A 175 10.39 -4.70 -0.81
C SER A 175 10.05 -6.20 -0.86
N THR A 176 10.86 -7.03 -1.50
CA THR A 176 10.63 -8.48 -1.51
C THR A 176 10.67 -9.09 -0.09
N PRO A 177 11.74 -8.92 0.72
CA PRO A 177 11.74 -9.42 2.08
C PRO A 177 10.79 -8.65 3.02
N LEU A 178 10.37 -7.44 2.68
CA LEU A 178 9.44 -6.66 3.50
C LEU A 178 7.99 -7.10 3.29
N VAL A 179 7.62 -7.44 2.07
CA VAL A 179 6.28 -7.95 1.73
C VAL A 179 6.06 -9.36 2.28
N LEU A 180 7.08 -10.21 2.28
CA LEU A 180 6.97 -11.57 2.78
C LEU A 180 6.59 -11.67 4.28
N PRO A 181 7.17 -10.89 5.22
CA PRO A 181 6.77 -10.92 6.64
C PRO A 181 5.43 -10.25 6.93
N VAL A 182 4.98 -9.31 6.10
CA VAL A 182 3.68 -8.66 6.29
C VAL A 182 2.54 -9.67 6.19
N HIS A 183 2.65 -10.64 5.27
CA HIS A 183 1.63 -11.65 5.11
C HIS A 183 1.47 -12.58 6.34
N PRO A 184 2.52 -13.19 6.92
CA PRO A 184 2.38 -13.92 8.16
C PRO A 184 2.00 -13.03 9.34
N ALA A 185 2.49 -11.78 9.45
CA ALA A 185 2.07 -10.88 10.51
C ALA A 185 0.55 -10.69 10.53
N VAL A 186 -0.05 -10.42 9.36
CA VAL A 186 -1.52 -10.36 9.21
C VAL A 186 -2.18 -11.72 9.50
N SER A 187 -1.52 -12.83 9.19
CA SER A 187 -2.08 -14.18 9.44
C SER A 187 -2.02 -14.60 10.92
N PHE A 188 -1.13 -14.02 11.71
CA PHE A 188 -1.06 -14.27 13.16
C PHE A 188 -2.14 -13.52 13.96
N ASP A 189 -2.90 -12.66 13.32
CA ASP A 189 -4.03 -11.96 13.94
C ASP A 189 -5.30 -12.82 14.01
N PHE A 190 -5.26 -14.06 13.49
CA PHE A 190 -6.38 -14.99 13.45
C PHE A 190 -6.26 -16.16 14.42
#